data_356cd267c5c2b023dca4ff970fd6e93a
#
_entry.id   356cd267c5c2b023dca4ff970fd6e93a
#
_cell.length_a   1.000
_cell.length_b   1.000
_cell.length_c   1.000
_cell.angle_alpha   90.00
_cell.angle_beta   90.00
_cell.angle_gamma   90.00
#
_symmetry.space_group_name_H-M   'P 1'
#
loop_
_entity.id
_entity.type
_entity.pdbx_description
1 polymer ?
#
loop_
_entity_poly.entity_id
_entity_poly.type
_entity_poly.pdbx_seq_one_letter_code
_entity_poly.pdbx_strand_id
1 'polypeptide(L)'
;MAANPELQAQISALPHKPGVYKYFDDEGIIYVGKAIDLRKRVSSYFTKNDHNKKTQQLVRNIKRLEFTIVDSESDAFLLENNLIKQHQPKYNILLKDGKTYPFLCLTNERFPRLIPTRNKINDGSRYYGPYANGTSLNVLLELIRALYPLRTCNYNLSAQNVEAGKFKPCLELQIGNCNAPCVAKEDEATYNTYIQQIRNILNGDLRIPKQYFRERMSAAAQDMQYELAHAFKVKLDKLEAFQAKSTIVSDTLTNIDVFAIASNEKSGFITYLKVMNGSIILTQSLEVTKKLDEEDAEILAPLIMQLRQEFESESKEILTNVAVVLPLPGTTLTVPQIGDKRKLLEVAIKNVLYARKEKESMNERSKDVNEVRIMETIKKDLRLTELP
;
A
#
# COMPACT_ATOMS: atom_id res chain seq x y z
N MET A 1 -30.07 2.87 26.94
CA MET A 1 -30.36 1.49 27.40
C MET A 1 -29.55 1.26 28.66
N ALA A 2 -30.15 0.78 29.73
CA ALA A 2 -29.43 0.49 30.97
C ALA A 2 -28.53 -0.74 30.77
N ALA A 3 -27.23 -0.58 31.05
CA ALA A 3 -26.33 -1.75 31.12
C ALA A 3 -26.76 -2.66 32.25
N ASN A 4 -26.46 -3.97 32.11
CA ASN A 4 -26.61 -4.93 33.21
C ASN A 4 -25.90 -4.37 34.46
N PRO A 5 -26.45 -4.52 35.69
CA PRO A 5 -25.85 -4.02 36.93
C PRO A 5 -24.38 -4.35 37.12
N GLU A 6 -23.97 -5.53 36.72
CA GLU A 6 -22.57 -5.98 36.74
C GLU A 6 -21.66 -5.18 35.80
N LEU A 7 -22.12 -4.95 34.57
CA LEU A 7 -21.40 -4.14 33.57
C LEU A 7 -21.33 -2.66 33.99
N GLN A 8 -22.40 -2.18 34.66
CA GLN A 8 -22.44 -0.80 35.16
C GLN A 8 -21.46 -0.59 36.32
N ALA A 9 -21.29 -1.61 37.18
CA ALA A 9 -20.25 -1.59 38.22
C ALA A 9 -18.83 -1.58 37.60
N GLN A 10 -18.60 -2.40 36.57
CA GLN A 10 -17.32 -2.40 35.83
C GLN A 10 -17.02 -1.03 35.17
N ILE A 11 -18.00 -0.41 34.53
CA ILE A 11 -17.86 0.91 33.90
C ILE A 11 -17.52 1.99 34.94
N SER A 12 -18.17 1.93 36.09
CA SER A 12 -17.94 2.91 37.17
C SER A 12 -16.57 2.76 37.81
N ALA A 13 -15.99 1.58 37.78
CA ALA A 13 -14.66 1.27 38.32
C ALA A 13 -13.53 1.62 37.36
N LEU A 14 -13.81 2.03 36.11
CA LEU A 14 -12.79 2.38 35.13
C LEU A 14 -11.96 3.60 35.59
N PRO A 15 -10.63 3.55 35.40
CA PRO A 15 -9.75 4.67 35.73
C PRO A 15 -9.82 5.78 34.68
N HIS A 16 -9.51 7.00 35.09
CA HIS A 16 -9.27 8.16 34.21
C HIS A 16 -7.84 8.13 33.68
N LYS A 17 -7.49 7.12 32.89
CA LYS A 17 -6.16 6.91 32.31
C LYS A 17 -6.24 6.46 30.87
N PRO A 18 -5.18 6.65 30.06
CA PRO A 18 -5.08 6.08 28.74
C PRO A 18 -5.11 4.56 28.77
N GLY A 19 -5.72 3.94 27.77
CA GLY A 19 -5.75 2.50 27.68
C GLY A 19 -6.55 1.95 26.51
N VAL A 20 -6.64 0.64 26.48
CA VAL A 20 -7.42 -0.13 25.51
C VAL A 20 -8.51 -0.89 26.25
N TYR A 21 -9.70 -0.90 25.69
CA TYR A 21 -10.84 -1.66 26.22
C TYR A 21 -11.33 -2.68 25.20
N LYS A 22 -11.82 -3.80 25.69
CA LYS A 22 -12.35 -4.93 24.90
C LYS A 22 -13.77 -5.22 25.35
N TYR A 23 -14.69 -5.31 24.39
CA TYR A 23 -16.05 -5.77 24.63
C TYR A 23 -16.21 -7.21 24.20
N PHE A 24 -16.90 -7.98 25.01
CA PHE A 24 -17.16 -9.39 24.80
C PHE A 24 -18.66 -9.67 24.76
N ASP A 25 -19.05 -10.62 23.93
CA ASP A 25 -20.31 -11.35 24.01
C ASP A 25 -20.09 -12.77 24.58
N ASP A 26 -21.03 -13.67 24.32
CA ASP A 26 -20.91 -15.06 24.75
C ASP A 26 -19.91 -15.89 23.94
N GLU A 27 -19.56 -15.44 22.72
CA GLU A 27 -18.66 -16.13 21.79
C GLU A 27 -17.21 -15.62 21.87
N GLY A 28 -16.97 -14.38 22.34
CA GLY A 28 -15.63 -13.82 22.47
C GLY A 28 -15.55 -12.32 22.34
N ILE A 29 -14.39 -11.82 21.84
CA ILE A 29 -14.17 -10.39 21.66
C ILE A 29 -14.93 -9.89 20.44
N ILE A 30 -15.86 -8.94 20.66
CA ILE A 30 -16.68 -8.35 19.60
C ILE A 30 -16.19 -6.96 19.16
N TYR A 31 -15.47 -6.25 20.03
CA TYR A 31 -14.92 -4.94 19.75
C TYR A 31 -13.70 -4.64 20.61
N VAL A 32 -12.71 -3.97 20.01
CA VAL A 32 -11.54 -3.40 20.70
C VAL A 32 -11.50 -1.91 20.40
N GLY A 33 -11.23 -1.09 21.42
CA GLY A 33 -11.10 0.36 21.22
C GLY A 33 -10.09 0.98 22.16
N LYS A 34 -9.46 2.08 21.72
CA LYS A 34 -8.55 2.87 22.53
C LYS A 34 -9.27 4.07 23.20
N ALA A 35 -8.69 4.57 24.25
CA ALA A 35 -9.14 5.78 24.92
C ALA A 35 -7.97 6.54 25.54
N ILE A 36 -8.01 7.87 25.48
CA ILE A 36 -7.16 8.75 26.29
C ILE A 36 -7.64 8.74 27.75
N ASP A 37 -8.94 8.58 27.95
CA ASP A 37 -9.62 8.43 29.24
C ASP A 37 -10.62 7.28 29.11
N LEU A 38 -10.24 6.11 29.65
CA LEU A 38 -11.03 4.90 29.58
C LEU A 38 -12.46 5.09 30.12
N ARG A 39 -12.59 5.76 31.27
CA ARG A 39 -13.89 5.95 31.90
C ARG A 39 -14.81 6.82 31.06
N LYS A 40 -14.32 7.96 30.55
CA LYS A 40 -15.12 8.86 29.71
C LYS A 40 -15.53 8.17 28.41
N ARG A 41 -14.59 7.50 27.73
CA ARG A 41 -14.85 6.86 26.44
C ARG A 41 -15.85 5.72 26.58
N VAL A 42 -15.62 4.80 27.50
CA VAL A 42 -16.50 3.65 27.70
C VAL A 42 -17.90 4.09 28.15
N SER A 43 -18.00 5.00 29.12
CA SER A 43 -19.30 5.53 29.57
C SER A 43 -20.10 6.16 28.43
N SER A 44 -19.46 6.77 27.46
CA SER A 44 -20.14 7.43 26.32
C SER A 44 -21.00 6.48 25.48
N TYR A 45 -20.65 5.18 25.41
CA TYR A 45 -21.45 4.17 24.70
C TYR A 45 -22.81 3.90 25.38
N PHE A 46 -22.88 4.12 26.69
CA PHE A 46 -24.07 3.77 27.49
C PHE A 46 -24.89 5.00 27.88
N THR A 47 -24.33 6.20 27.80
CA THR A 47 -25.00 7.45 28.17
C THR A 47 -25.59 8.25 27.00
N LYS A 48 -25.02 8.11 25.80
CA LYS A 48 -25.54 8.77 24.60
C LYS A 48 -26.79 8.05 24.08
N ASN A 49 -27.88 8.79 23.86
CA ASN A 49 -29.12 8.23 23.31
C ASN A 49 -29.17 8.23 21.77
N ASP A 50 -28.25 8.94 21.12
CA ASP A 50 -28.25 9.15 19.67
C ASP A 50 -27.12 8.34 19.02
N HIS A 51 -27.19 7.03 19.18
CA HIS A 51 -26.31 6.11 18.48
C HIS A 51 -26.97 5.60 17.21
N ASN A 52 -26.16 5.40 16.15
CA ASN A 52 -26.65 4.70 14.97
C ASN A 52 -27.08 3.26 15.31
N LYS A 53 -27.82 2.63 14.39
CA LYS A 53 -28.35 1.26 14.56
C LYS A 53 -27.26 0.23 14.87
N LYS A 54 -26.07 0.37 14.28
CA LYS A 54 -24.96 -0.57 14.47
C LYS A 54 -24.32 -0.45 15.86
N THR A 55 -24.09 0.80 16.32
CA THR A 55 -23.57 1.04 17.67
C THR A 55 -24.58 0.59 18.73
N GLN A 56 -25.87 0.82 18.50
CA GLN A 56 -26.93 0.30 19.39
C GLN A 56 -26.87 -1.23 19.45
N GLN A 57 -26.64 -1.92 18.33
CA GLN A 57 -26.51 -3.35 18.28
C GLN A 57 -25.24 -3.84 19.01
N LEU A 58 -24.10 -3.15 18.85
CA LEU A 58 -22.90 -3.41 19.61
C LEU A 58 -23.21 -3.34 21.12
N VAL A 59 -23.75 -2.21 21.59
CA VAL A 59 -24.06 -1.99 23.00
C VAL A 59 -25.00 -3.05 23.58
N ARG A 60 -25.99 -3.52 22.80
CA ARG A 60 -26.89 -4.62 23.21
C ARG A 60 -26.16 -5.96 23.39
N ASN A 61 -25.13 -6.18 22.59
CA ASN A 61 -24.40 -7.46 22.61
C ASN A 61 -23.26 -7.51 23.64
N ILE A 62 -22.91 -6.37 24.27
CA ILE A 62 -21.87 -6.33 25.29
C ILE A 62 -22.35 -7.08 26.54
N LYS A 63 -21.67 -8.17 26.89
CA LYS A 63 -21.87 -8.94 28.11
C LYS A 63 -20.79 -8.63 29.15
N ARG A 64 -19.56 -8.41 28.73
CA ARG A 64 -18.39 -8.22 29.58
C ARG A 64 -17.44 -7.18 28.99
N LEU A 65 -16.76 -6.46 29.87
CA LEU A 65 -15.74 -5.47 29.55
C LEU A 65 -14.42 -5.89 30.19
N GLU A 66 -13.34 -5.82 29.42
CA GLU A 66 -11.97 -5.83 29.94
C GLU A 66 -11.24 -4.57 29.48
N PHE A 67 -10.23 -4.15 30.24
CA PHE A 67 -9.39 -3.03 29.86
C PHE A 67 -7.93 -3.25 30.24
N THR A 68 -7.04 -2.55 29.54
CA THR A 68 -5.61 -2.51 29.84
C THR A 68 -5.19 -1.06 29.90
N ILE A 69 -4.59 -0.64 31.02
CA ILE A 69 -4.01 0.69 31.19
C ILE A 69 -2.65 0.70 30.50
N VAL A 70 -2.31 1.79 29.85
CA VAL A 70 -1.00 2.03 29.24
C VAL A 70 -0.49 3.42 29.62
N ASP A 71 0.81 3.64 29.45
CA ASP A 71 1.46 4.87 29.91
C ASP A 71 1.24 6.05 28.93
N SER A 72 0.97 5.77 27.65
CA SER A 72 0.79 6.79 26.63
C SER A 72 -0.34 6.45 25.64
N GLU A 73 -0.83 7.47 24.93
CA GLU A 73 -1.78 7.29 23.83
C GLU A 73 -1.16 6.46 22.69
N SER A 74 0.15 6.59 22.47
CA SER A 74 0.90 5.80 21.51
C SER A 74 0.84 4.31 21.81
N ASP A 75 1.01 3.95 23.08
CA ASP A 75 0.96 2.56 23.53
C ASP A 75 -0.47 2.01 23.40
N ALA A 76 -1.48 2.84 23.74
CA ALA A 76 -2.89 2.47 23.55
C ALA A 76 -3.18 2.17 22.08
N PHE A 77 -2.68 2.98 21.17
CA PHE A 77 -2.87 2.81 19.74
C PHE A 77 -2.22 1.54 19.21
N LEU A 78 -0.97 1.29 19.57
CA LEU A 78 -0.24 0.08 19.16
C LEU A 78 -0.90 -1.19 19.71
N LEU A 79 -1.33 -1.16 20.97
CA LEU A 79 -2.00 -2.30 21.61
C LEU A 79 -3.37 -2.57 20.97
N GLU A 80 -4.18 -1.54 20.70
CA GLU A 80 -5.46 -1.66 19.98
C GLU A 80 -5.25 -2.34 18.62
N ASN A 81 -4.30 -1.85 17.83
CA ASN A 81 -4.02 -2.38 16.48
C ASN A 81 -3.59 -3.86 16.53
N ASN A 82 -2.74 -4.23 17.48
CA ASN A 82 -2.29 -5.61 17.66
C ASN A 82 -3.45 -6.52 18.06
N LEU A 83 -4.30 -6.09 18.98
CA LEU A 83 -5.48 -6.85 19.43
C LEU A 83 -6.52 -7.01 18.32
N ILE A 84 -6.74 -5.96 17.50
CA ILE A 84 -7.64 -6.05 16.33
C ILE A 84 -7.10 -7.06 15.33
N LYS A 85 -5.80 -7.03 15.02
CA LYS A 85 -5.17 -8.03 14.12
C LYS A 85 -5.26 -9.46 14.65
N GLN A 86 -5.02 -9.64 15.94
CA GLN A 86 -5.00 -10.95 16.57
C GLN A 86 -6.40 -11.58 16.66
N HIS A 87 -7.40 -10.79 17.05
CA HIS A 87 -8.74 -11.31 17.38
C HIS A 87 -9.78 -11.05 16.30
N GLN A 88 -9.51 -10.17 15.34
CA GLN A 88 -10.40 -9.80 14.23
C GLN A 88 -11.86 -9.55 14.67
N PRO A 89 -12.12 -8.65 15.63
CA PRO A 89 -13.43 -8.50 16.25
C PRO A 89 -14.50 -8.05 15.25
N LYS A 90 -15.72 -8.55 15.44
CA LYS A 90 -16.86 -8.37 14.51
C LYS A 90 -17.18 -6.91 14.19
N TYR A 91 -17.04 -6.02 15.18
CA TYR A 91 -17.42 -4.60 15.04
C TYR A 91 -16.24 -3.67 14.77
N ASN A 92 -15.00 -4.17 14.72
CA ASN A 92 -13.87 -3.37 14.27
C ASN A 92 -13.77 -3.31 12.74
N ILE A 93 -13.16 -2.24 12.25
CA ILE A 93 -12.79 -2.14 10.85
C ILE A 93 -11.61 -3.09 10.60
N LEU A 94 -11.77 -3.96 9.62
CA LEU A 94 -10.75 -4.90 9.20
C LEU A 94 -10.53 -4.74 7.70
N LEU A 95 -9.27 -4.66 7.29
CA LEU A 95 -8.93 -4.84 5.89
C LEU A 95 -9.13 -6.31 5.53
N LYS A 96 -9.98 -6.58 4.55
CA LYS A 96 -10.41 -7.94 4.19
C LYS A 96 -9.33 -8.80 3.53
N ASP A 97 -8.19 -8.21 3.14
CA ASP A 97 -7.21 -8.87 2.31
C ASP A 97 -5.91 -9.16 3.06
N GLY A 98 -5.71 -10.44 3.40
CA GLY A 98 -4.39 -11.00 3.73
C GLY A 98 -3.52 -11.23 2.49
N LYS A 99 -3.60 -10.33 1.48
CA LYS A 99 -2.81 -10.46 0.25
C LYS A 99 -1.34 -10.19 0.54
N THR A 100 -0.50 -11.14 0.17
CA THR A 100 0.94 -10.92 0.11
C THR A 100 1.25 -10.11 -1.16
N TYR A 101 1.76 -8.90 -0.97
CA TYR A 101 2.17 -8.04 -2.08
C TYR A 101 3.49 -8.50 -2.68
N PRO A 102 3.68 -8.36 -4.00
CA PRO A 102 4.92 -8.74 -4.66
C PRO A 102 6.03 -7.69 -4.45
N PHE A 103 7.27 -8.18 -4.47
CA PHE A 103 8.51 -7.41 -4.41
C PHE A 103 9.35 -7.64 -5.65
N LEU A 104 10.23 -6.70 -5.98
CA LEU A 104 11.38 -6.93 -6.84
C LEU A 104 12.59 -7.24 -5.96
N CYS A 105 13.16 -8.42 -6.15
CA CYS A 105 14.36 -8.88 -5.46
C CYS A 105 15.58 -8.69 -6.36
N LEU A 106 16.54 -7.93 -5.87
CA LEU A 106 17.89 -7.86 -6.44
C LEU A 106 18.76 -8.84 -5.67
N THR A 107 19.11 -9.96 -6.31
CA THR A 107 19.78 -11.08 -5.67
C THR A 107 21.20 -10.73 -5.22
N ASN A 108 21.65 -11.35 -4.11
CA ASN A 108 23.00 -11.20 -3.60
C ASN A 108 23.93 -12.21 -4.27
N GLU A 109 24.29 -11.95 -5.51
CA GLU A 109 25.17 -12.78 -6.33
C GLU A 109 26.25 -11.92 -6.98
N ARG A 110 27.33 -12.52 -7.47
CA ARG A 110 28.40 -11.81 -8.20
C ARG A 110 27.86 -11.00 -9.39
N PHE A 111 26.91 -11.56 -10.14
CA PHE A 111 26.14 -10.88 -11.18
C PHE A 111 24.67 -10.89 -10.75
N PRO A 112 24.18 -9.89 -10.00
CA PRO A 112 22.83 -9.87 -9.47
C PRO A 112 21.74 -9.98 -10.53
N ARG A 113 20.66 -10.70 -10.20
CA ARG A 113 19.44 -10.78 -11.01
C ARG A 113 18.35 -9.93 -10.40
N LEU A 114 17.48 -9.43 -11.24
CA LEU A 114 16.24 -8.76 -10.79
C LEU A 114 15.05 -9.69 -11.05
N ILE A 115 14.45 -10.20 -9.97
CA ILE A 115 13.37 -11.18 -10.03
C ILE A 115 12.15 -10.74 -9.22
N PRO A 116 10.92 -10.99 -9.70
CA PRO A 116 9.70 -10.79 -8.92
C PRO A 116 9.56 -11.90 -7.87
N THR A 117 9.19 -11.56 -6.65
CA THR A 117 8.94 -12.52 -5.57
C THR A 117 7.86 -12.01 -4.62
N ARG A 118 7.23 -12.92 -3.87
CA ARG A 118 6.35 -12.57 -2.76
C ARG A 118 6.95 -12.92 -1.40
N ASN A 119 8.05 -13.68 -1.41
CA ASN A 119 8.72 -14.13 -0.20
C ASN A 119 10.05 -13.39 -0.05
N LYS A 120 10.33 -12.89 1.14
CA LYS A 120 11.64 -12.36 1.51
C LYS A 120 12.46 -13.46 2.15
N ILE A 121 13.71 -13.64 1.70
CA ILE A 121 14.67 -14.57 2.26
C ILE A 121 15.83 -13.75 2.82
N ASN A 122 16.31 -14.10 3.99
CA ASN A 122 17.46 -13.43 4.61
C ASN A 122 18.79 -14.01 4.10
N ASP A 123 19.09 -13.76 2.82
CA ASP A 123 20.28 -14.21 2.11
C ASP A 123 21.20 -13.05 1.67
N GLY A 124 20.94 -11.85 2.19
CA GLY A 124 21.64 -10.62 1.81
C GLY A 124 21.12 -9.98 0.51
N SER A 125 20.10 -10.56 -0.15
CA SER A 125 19.40 -9.95 -1.28
C SER A 125 18.65 -8.70 -0.86
N ARG A 126 18.50 -7.75 -1.78
CA ARG A 126 17.75 -6.50 -1.54
C ARG A 126 16.36 -6.60 -2.15
N TYR A 127 15.35 -6.19 -1.36
CA TYR A 127 13.96 -6.23 -1.75
C TYR A 127 13.42 -4.82 -1.91
N TYR A 128 12.73 -4.56 -3.03
CA TYR A 128 12.12 -3.28 -3.35
C TYR A 128 10.61 -3.47 -3.48
N GLY A 129 9.84 -2.57 -2.94
CA GLY A 129 8.38 -2.67 -2.82
C GLY A 129 7.97 -2.64 -1.34
N PRO A 130 6.83 -3.25 -0.94
CA PRO A 130 5.92 -4.04 -1.79
C PRO A 130 5.17 -3.21 -2.84
N TYR A 131 4.82 -3.83 -3.97
CA TYR A 131 4.02 -3.21 -5.02
C TYR A 131 2.56 -3.57 -4.86
N ALA A 132 1.66 -2.61 -5.11
CA ALA A 132 0.22 -2.78 -4.93
C ALA A 132 -0.38 -3.93 -5.77
N ASN A 133 0.16 -4.16 -6.95
CA ASN A 133 -0.27 -5.23 -7.85
C ASN A 133 0.88 -5.70 -8.77
N GLY A 134 0.69 -6.87 -9.37
CA GLY A 134 1.66 -7.44 -10.29
C GLY A 134 1.84 -6.65 -11.58
N THR A 135 0.83 -5.91 -12.02
CA THR A 135 0.90 -5.09 -13.25
C THR A 135 1.91 -3.95 -13.10
N SER A 136 1.84 -3.20 -12.00
CA SER A 136 2.79 -2.10 -11.72
C SER A 136 4.22 -2.62 -11.59
N LEU A 137 4.40 -3.76 -10.94
CA LEU A 137 5.69 -4.43 -10.83
C LEU A 137 6.24 -4.84 -12.20
N ASN A 138 5.40 -5.45 -13.05
CA ASN A 138 5.82 -5.90 -14.38
C ASN A 138 6.22 -4.73 -15.29
N VAL A 139 5.47 -3.62 -15.28
CA VAL A 139 5.81 -2.42 -16.05
C VAL A 139 7.20 -1.90 -15.68
N LEU A 140 7.54 -1.87 -14.39
CA LEU A 140 8.86 -1.44 -13.93
C LEU A 140 9.95 -2.45 -14.30
N LEU A 141 9.67 -3.75 -14.16
CA LEU A 141 10.60 -4.81 -14.55
C LEU A 141 10.90 -4.80 -16.05
N GLU A 142 9.88 -4.62 -16.89
CA GLU A 142 10.03 -4.50 -18.35
C GLU A 142 10.82 -3.26 -18.74
N LEU A 143 10.57 -2.12 -18.09
CA LEU A 143 11.37 -0.91 -18.28
C LEU A 143 12.85 -1.20 -17.99
N ILE A 144 13.17 -1.77 -16.83
CA ILE A 144 14.56 -2.05 -16.43
C ILE A 144 15.24 -3.02 -17.41
N ARG A 145 14.56 -4.06 -17.86
CA ARG A 145 15.06 -5.02 -18.85
C ARG A 145 15.28 -4.37 -20.22
N ALA A 146 14.45 -3.40 -20.60
CA ALA A 146 14.65 -2.67 -21.86
C ALA A 146 15.83 -1.67 -21.80
N LEU A 147 16.25 -1.27 -20.59
CA LEU A 147 17.36 -0.34 -20.38
C LEU A 147 18.70 -1.05 -20.22
N TYR A 148 18.73 -2.19 -19.53
CA TYR A 148 19.95 -2.86 -19.10
C TYR A 148 19.96 -4.35 -19.48
N PRO A 149 21.07 -4.87 -20.03
CA PRO A 149 21.18 -6.28 -20.45
C PRO A 149 21.43 -7.18 -19.24
N LEU A 150 20.38 -7.45 -18.45
CA LEU A 150 20.49 -8.26 -17.25
C LEU A 150 20.32 -9.75 -17.52
N ARG A 151 21.16 -10.56 -16.87
CA ARG A 151 20.96 -12.01 -16.90
C ARG A 151 19.67 -12.45 -16.20
N THR A 152 19.03 -13.48 -16.74
CA THR A 152 17.83 -14.12 -16.16
C THR A 152 18.11 -15.55 -15.68
N CYS A 153 19.22 -16.17 -16.14
CA CYS A 153 19.57 -17.55 -15.84
C CYS A 153 19.92 -17.79 -14.36
N ASN A 154 19.71 -19.03 -13.89
CA ASN A 154 19.97 -19.46 -12.51
C ASN A 154 21.38 -20.02 -12.28
N TYR A 155 22.31 -19.81 -13.21
CA TYR A 155 23.67 -20.33 -13.07
C TYR A 155 24.42 -19.66 -11.93
N ASN A 156 25.19 -20.44 -11.19
CA ASN A 156 26.15 -19.93 -10.21
C ASN A 156 27.41 -19.43 -10.93
N LEU A 157 27.47 -18.12 -11.20
CA LEU A 157 28.58 -17.47 -11.91
C LEU A 157 29.71 -17.07 -10.96
N SER A 158 30.18 -17.99 -10.12
CA SER A 158 31.43 -17.81 -9.37
C SER A 158 32.61 -17.67 -10.33
N ALA A 159 33.72 -17.04 -9.90
CA ALA A 159 34.93 -16.90 -10.70
C ALA A 159 35.41 -18.25 -11.24
N GLN A 160 35.50 -19.25 -10.36
CA GLN A 160 35.91 -20.63 -10.70
C GLN A 160 35.03 -21.27 -11.78
N ASN A 161 33.71 -21.10 -11.72
CA ASN A 161 32.82 -21.73 -12.68
C ASN A 161 32.89 -21.07 -14.07
N VAL A 162 33.09 -19.75 -14.11
CA VAL A 162 33.23 -18.98 -15.36
C VAL A 162 34.60 -19.30 -16.00
N GLU A 163 35.69 -19.27 -15.23
CA GLU A 163 37.04 -19.61 -15.69
C GLU A 163 37.15 -21.04 -16.17
N ALA A 164 36.47 -21.99 -15.52
CA ALA A 164 36.41 -23.38 -15.94
C ALA A 164 35.59 -23.65 -17.21
N GLY A 165 34.99 -22.60 -17.83
CA GLY A 165 34.22 -22.72 -19.06
C GLY A 165 32.96 -23.58 -18.95
N LYS A 166 32.36 -23.67 -17.75
CA LYS A 166 31.20 -24.55 -17.48
C LYS A 166 29.93 -24.17 -18.24
N PHE A 167 29.86 -22.96 -18.80
CA PHE A 167 28.63 -22.43 -19.39
C PHE A 167 28.81 -22.20 -20.89
N LYS A 168 27.67 -22.25 -21.60
CA LYS A 168 27.58 -21.86 -23.02
C LYS A 168 26.71 -20.63 -23.18
N PRO A 169 26.97 -19.76 -24.20
CA PRO A 169 26.11 -18.68 -24.54
C PRO A 169 24.69 -19.18 -24.83
N CYS A 170 23.68 -18.46 -24.33
CA CYS A 170 22.26 -18.78 -24.53
C CYS A 170 21.60 -17.78 -25.51
N LEU A 171 20.35 -18.01 -25.83
CA LEU A 171 19.54 -17.17 -26.71
C LEU A 171 19.52 -15.70 -26.26
N GLU A 172 19.50 -15.43 -24.95
CA GLU A 172 19.47 -14.06 -24.39
C GLU A 172 20.65 -13.19 -24.86
N LEU A 173 21.83 -13.79 -25.11
CA LEU A 173 22.94 -13.09 -25.74
C LEU A 173 22.63 -12.71 -27.21
N GLN A 174 22.02 -13.64 -27.96
CA GLN A 174 21.76 -13.42 -29.39
C GLN A 174 20.71 -12.32 -29.63
N ILE A 175 19.71 -12.25 -28.74
CA ILE A 175 18.66 -11.24 -28.81
C ILE A 175 19.00 -9.93 -28.08
N GLY A 176 20.20 -9.83 -27.48
CA GLY A 176 20.70 -8.61 -26.84
C GLY A 176 20.13 -8.32 -25.45
N ASN A 177 19.43 -9.26 -24.83
CA ASN A 177 18.89 -9.11 -23.47
C ASN A 177 19.93 -9.31 -22.38
N CYS A 178 21.06 -9.94 -22.69
CA CYS A 178 22.15 -10.24 -21.76
C CYS A 178 23.48 -10.25 -22.49
N ASN A 179 24.51 -9.67 -21.89
CA ASN A 179 25.86 -9.61 -22.47
C ASN A 179 26.74 -10.82 -22.11
N ALA A 180 26.14 -11.92 -21.64
CA ALA A 180 26.76 -13.20 -21.33
C ALA A 180 27.95 -13.12 -20.36
N PRO A 181 27.79 -12.65 -19.12
CA PRO A 181 28.81 -12.73 -18.09
C PRO A 181 29.18 -14.18 -17.74
N CYS A 182 28.34 -15.15 -18.10
CA CYS A 182 28.58 -16.57 -17.91
C CYS A 182 29.76 -17.13 -18.72
N VAL A 183 30.15 -16.44 -19.81
CA VAL A 183 31.30 -16.79 -20.65
C VAL A 183 32.31 -15.64 -20.72
N ALA A 184 32.38 -14.82 -19.70
CA ALA A 184 33.28 -13.69 -19.52
C ALA A 184 33.24 -12.63 -20.66
N LYS A 185 32.11 -12.53 -21.40
CA LYS A 185 31.92 -11.47 -22.41
C LYS A 185 31.59 -10.10 -21.79
N GLU A 186 31.13 -10.09 -20.56
CA GLU A 186 30.90 -8.89 -19.78
C GLU A 186 31.61 -8.99 -18.45
N ASP A 187 32.35 -7.95 -18.10
CA ASP A 187 33.07 -7.86 -16.84
C ASP A 187 32.13 -7.44 -15.68
N GLU A 188 32.57 -7.76 -14.46
CA GLU A 188 31.81 -7.50 -13.24
C GLU A 188 31.65 -6.01 -12.95
N ALA A 189 32.63 -5.18 -13.29
CA ALA A 189 32.62 -3.74 -13.04
C ALA A 189 31.55 -3.06 -13.89
N THR A 190 31.51 -3.39 -15.19
CA THR A 190 30.48 -2.90 -16.13
C THR A 190 29.09 -3.33 -15.68
N TYR A 191 28.92 -4.63 -15.33
CA TYR A 191 27.63 -5.13 -14.84
C TYR A 191 27.17 -4.44 -13.56
N ASN A 192 28.07 -4.20 -12.61
CA ASN A 192 27.75 -3.48 -11.37
C ASN A 192 27.36 -2.00 -11.60
N THR A 193 27.84 -1.39 -12.68
CA THR A 193 27.37 -0.06 -13.07
C THR A 193 25.87 -0.09 -13.41
N TYR A 194 25.40 -1.10 -14.13
CA TYR A 194 23.97 -1.26 -14.41
C TYR A 194 23.19 -1.48 -13.12
N ILE A 195 23.69 -2.33 -12.22
CA ILE A 195 23.05 -2.59 -10.91
C ILE A 195 22.89 -1.31 -10.09
N GLN A 196 23.90 -0.42 -10.13
CA GLN A 196 23.81 0.86 -9.42
C GLN A 196 22.70 1.78 -10.03
N GLN A 197 22.62 1.83 -11.36
CA GLN A 197 21.56 2.61 -12.04
C GLN A 197 20.18 2.02 -11.75
N ILE A 198 20.05 0.70 -11.74
CA ILE A 198 18.81 -0.01 -11.40
C ILE A 198 18.37 0.28 -9.98
N ARG A 199 19.30 0.30 -9.02
CA ARG A 199 19.00 0.70 -7.63
C ARG A 199 18.41 2.11 -7.56
N ASN A 200 18.94 3.04 -8.33
CA ASN A 200 18.42 4.42 -8.38
C ASN A 200 16.97 4.42 -8.93
N ILE A 201 16.70 3.70 -10.03
CA ILE A 201 15.35 3.57 -10.59
C ILE A 201 14.38 2.96 -9.56
N LEU A 202 14.79 1.88 -8.90
CA LEU A 202 13.97 1.18 -7.90
C LEU A 202 13.70 2.03 -6.65
N ASN A 203 14.59 2.97 -6.35
CA ASN A 203 14.41 3.98 -5.29
C ASN A 203 13.65 5.23 -5.77
N GLY A 204 13.17 5.26 -7.02
CA GLY A 204 12.43 6.40 -7.59
C GLY A 204 13.31 7.54 -8.10
N ASP A 205 14.64 7.48 -8.00
CA ASP A 205 15.54 8.51 -8.55
C ASP A 205 15.88 8.20 -10.00
N LEU A 206 15.17 8.88 -10.91
CA LEU A 206 15.38 8.77 -12.35
C LEU A 206 16.40 9.77 -12.89
N ARG A 207 16.87 10.75 -12.09
CA ARG A 207 17.82 11.80 -12.52
C ARG A 207 19.18 11.20 -12.88
N ILE A 208 19.71 10.34 -11.99
CA ILE A 208 21.02 9.70 -12.19
C ILE A 208 21.02 8.78 -13.42
N PRO A 209 20.06 7.86 -13.63
CA PRO A 209 19.97 7.06 -14.84
C PRO A 209 19.82 7.89 -16.13
N LYS A 210 19.06 8.97 -16.11
CA LYS A 210 18.92 9.88 -17.26
C LYS A 210 20.22 10.57 -17.60
N GLN A 211 20.94 11.08 -16.60
CA GLN A 211 22.24 11.70 -16.79
C GLN A 211 23.24 10.70 -17.36
N TYR A 212 23.28 9.49 -16.83
CA TYR A 212 24.13 8.41 -17.36
C TYR A 212 23.89 8.15 -18.85
N PHE A 213 22.63 8.03 -19.29
CA PHE A 213 22.34 7.81 -20.71
C PHE A 213 22.65 9.04 -21.58
N ARG A 214 22.45 10.27 -21.07
CA ARG A 214 22.85 11.50 -21.78
C ARG A 214 24.36 11.58 -21.99
N GLU A 215 25.14 11.30 -20.97
CA GLU A 215 26.60 11.29 -21.06
C GLU A 215 27.11 10.24 -22.05
N ARG A 216 26.56 8.99 -21.98
CA ARG A 216 26.90 7.92 -22.91
C ARG A 216 26.50 8.23 -24.34
N MET A 217 25.34 8.84 -24.57
CA MET A 217 24.88 9.30 -25.88
C MET A 217 25.83 10.35 -26.45
N SER A 218 26.21 11.33 -25.63
CA SER A 218 27.10 12.41 -26.04
C SER A 218 28.48 11.87 -26.36
N ALA A 219 29.05 11.01 -25.54
CA ALA A 219 30.35 10.39 -25.80
C ALA A 219 30.34 9.58 -27.09
N ALA A 220 29.35 8.72 -27.31
CA ALA A 220 29.23 7.94 -28.54
C ALA A 220 29.07 8.83 -29.79
N ALA A 221 28.36 9.96 -29.67
CA ALA A 221 28.23 10.93 -30.78
C ALA A 221 29.55 11.63 -31.08
N GLN A 222 30.34 11.99 -30.07
CA GLN A 222 31.69 12.57 -30.27
C GLN A 222 32.64 11.57 -30.93
N ASP A 223 32.53 10.30 -30.61
CA ASP A 223 33.30 9.22 -31.23
C ASP A 223 32.75 8.78 -32.60
N MET A 224 31.80 9.53 -33.17
CA MET A 224 31.10 9.25 -34.46
C MET A 224 30.39 7.88 -34.50
N GLN A 225 30.11 7.25 -33.32
CA GLN A 225 29.37 6.01 -33.19
C GLN A 225 27.86 6.26 -33.15
N TYR A 226 27.29 6.73 -34.26
CA TYR A 226 25.89 7.24 -34.31
C TYR A 226 24.84 6.18 -33.98
N GLU A 227 25.06 4.90 -34.34
CA GLU A 227 24.15 3.81 -34.00
C GLU A 227 24.09 3.59 -32.48
N LEU A 228 25.25 3.63 -31.83
CA LEU A 228 25.35 3.51 -30.36
C LEU A 228 24.72 4.73 -29.66
N ALA A 229 24.98 5.93 -30.16
CA ALA A 229 24.36 7.15 -29.67
C ALA A 229 22.81 7.07 -29.77
N HIS A 230 22.31 6.61 -30.93
CA HIS A 230 20.89 6.39 -31.13
C HIS A 230 20.30 5.37 -30.14
N ALA A 231 21.00 4.25 -29.86
CA ALA A 231 20.58 3.26 -28.89
C ALA A 231 20.44 3.86 -27.47
N PHE A 232 21.39 4.72 -27.06
CA PHE A 232 21.29 5.45 -25.79
C PHE A 232 20.14 6.46 -25.77
N LYS A 233 19.89 7.16 -26.89
CA LYS A 233 18.74 8.06 -27.03
C LYS A 233 17.42 7.32 -26.82
N VAL A 234 17.22 6.18 -27.47
CA VAL A 234 16.01 5.35 -27.29
C VAL A 234 15.80 4.94 -25.83
N LYS A 235 16.88 4.63 -25.11
CA LYS A 235 16.82 4.31 -23.67
C LYS A 235 16.43 5.52 -22.83
N LEU A 236 16.97 6.68 -23.14
CA LEU A 236 16.62 7.94 -22.48
C LEU A 236 15.14 8.29 -22.71
N ASP A 237 14.67 8.21 -23.97
CA ASP A 237 13.28 8.47 -24.33
C ASP A 237 12.31 7.54 -23.58
N LYS A 238 12.65 6.25 -23.39
CA LYS A 238 11.88 5.31 -22.59
C LYS A 238 11.79 5.72 -21.11
N LEU A 239 12.90 6.20 -20.52
CA LEU A 239 12.89 6.72 -19.14
C LEU A 239 12.04 7.99 -19.01
N GLU A 240 12.13 8.88 -19.98
CA GLU A 240 11.35 10.12 -20.00
C GLU A 240 9.85 9.84 -20.17
N ALA A 241 9.49 8.91 -21.05
CA ALA A 241 8.11 8.46 -21.24
C ALA A 241 7.56 7.76 -19.97
N PHE A 242 8.38 6.97 -19.27
CA PHE A 242 7.99 6.37 -18.01
C PHE A 242 7.74 7.44 -16.93
N GLN A 243 8.64 8.43 -16.84
CA GLN A 243 8.48 9.53 -15.90
C GLN A 243 7.25 10.39 -16.23
N ALA A 244 6.95 10.67 -17.50
CA ALA A 244 5.78 11.44 -17.90
C ALA A 244 4.45 10.75 -17.56
N LYS A 245 4.42 9.41 -17.52
CA LYS A 245 3.27 8.62 -17.06
C LYS A 245 3.19 8.56 -15.54
N SER A 246 4.31 8.68 -14.84
CA SER A 246 4.36 8.81 -13.38
C SER A 246 4.07 10.27 -13.04
N THR A 247 3.03 10.54 -12.26
CA THR A 247 2.68 11.92 -11.87
C THR A 247 3.85 12.50 -11.06
N ILE A 248 4.65 13.36 -11.70
CA ILE A 248 5.80 13.99 -11.06
C ILE A 248 5.27 15.08 -10.17
N VAL A 249 5.64 15.02 -8.92
CA VAL A 249 5.13 15.96 -7.95
C VAL A 249 6.07 17.14 -7.74
N SER A 250 7.31 16.93 -7.55
CA SER A 250 8.36 17.97 -7.42
C SER A 250 9.68 17.33 -7.00
N ASP A 251 10.79 17.83 -7.47
CA ASP A 251 12.13 17.41 -7.05
C ASP A 251 12.42 17.72 -5.57
N THR A 252 11.61 18.57 -4.94
CA THR A 252 11.74 18.97 -3.52
C THR A 252 11.05 18.01 -2.55
N LEU A 253 10.13 17.16 -3.05
CA LEU A 253 9.39 16.22 -2.22
C LEU A 253 10.13 14.89 -2.17
N THR A 254 10.77 14.61 -1.03
CA THR A 254 11.60 13.40 -0.87
C THR A 254 10.75 12.16 -0.57
N ASN A 255 10.55 11.83 0.70
CA ASN A 255 9.80 10.64 1.12
C ASN A 255 8.54 11.08 1.84
N ILE A 256 7.39 10.88 1.21
CA ILE A 256 6.09 11.33 1.70
C ILE A 256 5.06 10.21 1.51
N ASP A 257 4.28 9.98 2.54
CA ASP A 257 3.07 9.16 2.46
C ASP A 257 1.85 10.07 2.30
N VAL A 258 0.97 9.75 1.38
CA VAL A 258 -0.27 10.51 1.14
C VAL A 258 -1.47 9.61 1.29
N PHE A 259 -2.39 10.01 2.13
CA PHE A 259 -3.63 9.28 2.35
C PHE A 259 -4.81 10.20 2.08
N ALA A 260 -5.75 9.74 1.29
CA ALA A 260 -7.04 10.40 1.12
C ALA A 260 -8.16 9.41 1.46
N ILE A 261 -9.20 9.91 2.09
CA ILE A 261 -10.41 9.17 2.42
C ILE A 261 -11.63 9.90 1.90
N ALA A 262 -12.59 9.13 1.40
CA ALA A 262 -13.97 9.56 1.16
C ALA A 262 -14.90 8.43 1.58
N SER A 263 -15.88 8.72 2.42
CA SER A 263 -16.79 7.70 2.89
C SER A 263 -18.25 8.01 2.50
N ASN A 264 -19.07 6.97 2.57
CA ASN A 264 -20.53 7.06 2.57
C ASN A 264 -21.07 6.37 3.85
N GLU A 265 -22.36 6.18 3.96
CA GLU A 265 -22.98 5.56 5.13
C GLU A 265 -22.49 4.12 5.41
N LYS A 266 -22.06 3.39 4.39
CA LYS A 266 -21.74 1.94 4.46
C LYS A 266 -20.25 1.63 4.35
N SER A 267 -19.51 2.44 3.61
CA SER A 267 -18.11 2.16 3.26
C SER A 267 -17.25 3.41 3.33
N GLY A 268 -15.99 3.23 3.72
CA GLY A 268 -14.92 4.18 3.52
C GLY A 268 -14.04 3.74 2.35
N PHE A 269 -13.68 4.68 1.48
CA PHE A 269 -12.74 4.47 0.40
C PHE A 269 -11.48 5.23 0.73
N ILE A 270 -10.34 4.57 0.64
CA ILE A 270 -9.05 5.15 0.99
C ILE A 270 -8.10 4.97 -0.18
N THR A 271 -7.35 6.01 -0.50
CA THR A 271 -6.21 5.91 -1.43
C THR A 271 -4.93 6.26 -0.68
N TYR A 272 -3.96 5.38 -0.75
CA TYR A 272 -2.60 5.57 -0.28
C TYR A 272 -1.65 5.75 -1.47
N LEU A 273 -0.84 6.81 -1.43
CA LEU A 273 0.27 7.04 -2.36
C LEU A 273 1.56 7.07 -1.56
N LYS A 274 2.56 6.29 -1.99
CA LYS A 274 3.92 6.37 -1.45
C LYS A 274 4.79 7.11 -2.45
N VAL A 275 5.36 8.22 -2.02
CA VAL A 275 6.21 9.09 -2.84
C VAL A 275 7.65 8.96 -2.38
N MET A 276 8.56 8.72 -3.31
CA MET A 276 10.00 8.71 -3.07
C MET A 276 10.69 9.52 -4.15
N ASN A 277 11.58 10.42 -3.75
CA ASN A 277 12.37 11.26 -4.65
C ASN A 277 11.52 11.94 -5.75
N GLY A 278 10.37 12.52 -5.36
CA GLY A 278 9.47 13.22 -6.28
C GLY A 278 8.62 12.31 -7.18
N SER A 279 8.71 11.00 -7.06
CA SER A 279 7.95 10.04 -7.87
C SER A 279 6.98 9.23 -7.01
N ILE A 280 5.75 9.05 -7.51
CA ILE A 280 4.78 8.14 -6.88
C ILE A 280 5.20 6.70 -7.23
N ILE A 281 5.71 5.97 -6.24
CA ILE A 281 6.16 4.58 -6.41
C ILE A 281 5.10 3.54 -6.09
N LEU A 282 4.07 3.93 -5.34
CA LEU A 282 2.96 3.07 -4.97
C LEU A 282 1.65 3.85 -5.01
N THR A 283 0.63 3.25 -5.58
CA THR A 283 -0.77 3.69 -5.46
C THR A 283 -1.61 2.50 -5.05
N GLN A 284 -2.28 2.61 -3.90
CA GLN A 284 -3.18 1.59 -3.39
C GLN A 284 -4.53 2.21 -3.05
N SER A 285 -5.60 1.67 -3.61
CA SER A 285 -6.97 2.04 -3.24
C SER A 285 -7.66 0.88 -2.54
N LEU A 286 -8.37 1.17 -1.47
CA LEU A 286 -9.00 0.20 -0.58
C LEU A 286 -10.44 0.61 -0.29
N GLU A 287 -11.31 -0.38 -0.14
CA GLU A 287 -12.66 -0.21 0.39
C GLU A 287 -12.72 -0.84 1.79
N VAL A 288 -13.24 -0.11 2.74
CA VAL A 288 -13.45 -0.55 4.11
C VAL A 288 -14.93 -0.45 4.45
N THR A 289 -15.51 -1.53 4.93
CA THR A 289 -16.91 -1.52 5.37
C THR A 289 -17.02 -0.88 6.75
N LYS A 290 -17.80 0.18 6.88
CA LYS A 290 -18.13 0.78 8.17
C LYS A 290 -18.91 -0.22 9.02
N LYS A 291 -18.47 -0.39 10.25
CA LYS A 291 -19.14 -1.26 11.23
C LYS A 291 -20.05 -0.47 12.15
N LEU A 292 -19.62 0.72 12.47
CA LEU A 292 -20.30 1.70 13.31
C LEU A 292 -20.45 3.01 12.54
N ASP A 293 -20.85 4.09 13.20
CA ASP A 293 -20.93 5.43 12.63
C ASP A 293 -19.58 6.16 12.80
N GLU A 294 -18.55 5.55 12.21
CA GLU A 294 -17.21 6.09 12.31
C GLU A 294 -17.06 7.31 11.40
N GLU A 295 -16.40 8.35 11.91
CA GLU A 295 -15.94 9.48 11.11
C GLU A 295 -14.72 9.12 10.26
N ASP A 296 -14.49 9.89 9.20
CA ASP A 296 -13.36 9.65 8.27
C ASP A 296 -12.01 9.64 8.99
N ALA A 297 -11.82 10.47 10.01
CA ALA A 297 -10.59 10.48 10.80
C ALA A 297 -10.42 9.20 11.64
N GLU A 298 -11.51 8.67 12.20
CA GLU A 298 -11.50 7.44 13.00
C GLU A 298 -11.22 6.20 12.14
N ILE A 299 -11.66 6.22 10.88
CA ILE A 299 -11.37 5.17 9.89
C ILE A 299 -9.92 5.26 9.42
N LEU A 300 -9.46 6.47 9.12
CA LEU A 300 -8.17 6.68 8.47
C LEU A 300 -6.99 6.41 9.41
N ALA A 301 -7.11 6.76 10.70
CA ALA A 301 -6.03 6.62 11.67
C ALA A 301 -5.45 5.18 11.78
N PRO A 302 -6.24 4.14 12.03
CA PRO A 302 -5.74 2.77 12.11
C PRO A 302 -5.22 2.27 10.77
N LEU A 303 -5.81 2.72 9.65
CA LEU A 303 -5.41 2.29 8.32
C LEU A 303 -4.08 2.89 7.88
N ILE A 304 -3.78 4.14 8.25
CA ILE A 304 -2.44 4.71 8.04
C ILE A 304 -1.38 3.83 8.68
N MET A 305 -1.57 3.44 9.94
CA MET A 305 -0.61 2.60 10.65
C MET A 305 -0.46 1.22 10.00
N GLN A 306 -1.58 0.61 9.65
CA GLN A 306 -1.58 -0.71 9.01
C GLN A 306 -0.89 -0.67 7.65
N LEU A 307 -1.26 0.27 6.78
CA LEU A 307 -0.68 0.40 5.45
C LEU A 307 0.80 0.77 5.50
N ARG A 308 1.20 1.68 6.39
CA ARG A 308 2.62 2.00 6.58
C ARG A 308 3.44 0.78 7.00
N GLN A 309 2.90 -0.05 7.90
CA GLN A 309 3.54 -1.30 8.31
C GLN A 309 3.57 -2.31 7.16
N GLU A 310 2.47 -2.47 6.42
CA GLU A 310 2.33 -3.43 5.33
C GLU A 310 3.24 -3.09 4.13
N PHE A 311 3.35 -1.79 3.83
CA PHE A 311 4.19 -1.28 2.74
C PHE A 311 5.56 -0.79 3.23
N GLU A 312 5.94 -1.12 4.46
CA GLU A 312 7.25 -0.80 5.05
C GLU A 312 7.65 0.67 4.82
N SER A 313 6.74 1.59 5.15
CA SER A 313 7.02 3.01 4.96
C SER A 313 7.73 3.60 6.18
N GLU A 314 8.89 4.23 5.92
CA GLU A 314 9.68 4.99 6.87
C GLU A 314 9.56 6.51 6.64
N SER A 315 8.58 6.95 5.88
CA SER A 315 8.38 8.38 5.60
C SER A 315 8.18 9.17 6.88
N LYS A 316 8.88 10.30 6.99
CA LYS A 316 8.77 11.21 8.12
C LYS A 316 7.63 12.22 7.96
N GLU A 317 7.01 12.26 6.81
CA GLU A 317 5.89 13.16 6.51
C GLU A 317 4.71 12.38 5.95
N ILE A 318 3.52 12.68 6.49
CA ILE A 318 2.25 12.12 6.05
C ILE A 318 1.32 13.27 5.66
N LEU A 319 0.75 13.20 4.46
CA LEU A 319 -0.29 14.13 4.01
C LEU A 319 -1.65 13.44 4.06
N THR A 320 -2.65 14.15 4.55
CA THR A 320 -4.04 13.65 4.64
C THR A 320 -5.03 14.73 4.21
N ASN A 321 -6.23 14.31 3.77
CA ASN A 321 -7.32 15.24 3.45
C ASN A 321 -8.22 15.56 4.64
N VAL A 322 -8.11 14.83 5.73
CA VAL A 322 -8.79 15.06 7.00
C VAL A 322 -7.78 15.15 8.12
N ALA A 323 -8.08 15.93 9.14
CA ALA A 323 -7.21 16.02 10.31
C ALA A 323 -7.27 14.70 11.10
N VAL A 324 -6.12 14.05 11.26
CA VAL A 324 -5.98 12.80 12.00
C VAL A 324 -4.93 12.96 13.07
N VAL A 325 -5.15 12.42 14.24
CA VAL A 325 -4.14 12.37 15.32
C VAL A 325 -3.49 10.99 15.30
N LEU A 326 -2.19 10.96 15.03
CA LEU A 326 -1.40 9.73 15.00
C LEU A 326 -0.24 9.85 15.99
N PRO A 327 -0.09 8.90 16.90
CA PRO A 327 1.03 8.88 17.84
C PRO A 327 2.27 8.25 17.19
N LEU A 328 2.81 8.91 16.17
CA LEU A 328 4.02 8.47 15.45
C LEU A 328 5.17 9.40 15.79
N PRO A 329 6.10 9.00 16.70
CA PRO A 329 7.28 9.79 17.04
C PRO A 329 8.11 10.11 15.79
N GLY A 330 8.49 11.39 15.63
CA GLY A 330 9.33 11.82 14.49
C GLY A 330 8.63 11.87 13.14
N THR A 331 7.31 11.71 13.09
CA THR A 331 6.51 11.83 11.86
C THR A 331 5.61 13.06 11.93
N THR A 332 5.65 13.90 10.90
CA THR A 332 4.80 15.08 10.77
C THR A 332 3.57 14.74 9.93
N LEU A 333 2.39 14.99 10.47
CA LEU A 333 1.12 14.85 9.75
C LEU A 333 0.60 16.23 9.35
N THR A 334 0.26 16.40 8.09
CA THR A 334 -0.13 17.69 7.51
C THR A 334 -1.37 17.53 6.63
N VAL A 335 -2.30 18.49 6.72
CA VAL A 335 -3.39 18.68 5.76
C VAL A 335 -3.04 19.88 4.89
N PRO A 336 -2.35 19.68 3.74
CA PRO A 336 -1.84 20.79 2.94
C PRO A 336 -2.97 21.54 2.24
N GLN A 337 -2.91 22.88 2.24
CA GLN A 337 -3.90 23.75 1.62
C GLN A 337 -3.43 24.30 0.28
N ILE A 338 -2.11 24.48 0.09
CA ILE A 338 -1.51 25.12 -1.08
C ILE A 338 -0.20 24.42 -1.47
N GLY A 339 0.30 24.71 -2.69
CA GLY A 339 1.61 24.24 -3.16
C GLY A 339 1.62 22.80 -3.68
N ASP A 340 2.82 22.24 -3.86
CA ASP A 340 3.02 20.93 -4.47
C ASP A 340 2.49 19.79 -3.61
N LYS A 341 2.54 19.94 -2.28
CA LYS A 341 1.94 18.97 -1.35
C LYS A 341 0.42 18.90 -1.53
N ARG A 342 -0.24 20.04 -1.76
CA ARG A 342 -1.66 20.08 -2.05
C ARG A 342 -1.99 19.40 -3.38
N LYS A 343 -1.22 19.68 -4.45
CA LYS A 343 -1.39 19.00 -5.74
C LYS A 343 -1.27 17.49 -5.62
N LEU A 344 -0.31 17.02 -4.82
CA LEU A 344 -0.11 15.59 -4.55
C LEU A 344 -1.31 14.99 -3.81
N LEU A 345 -1.81 15.67 -2.79
CA LEU A 345 -3.01 15.26 -2.09
C LEU A 345 -4.24 15.23 -2.99
N GLU A 346 -4.37 16.18 -3.92
CA GLU A 346 -5.47 16.20 -4.90
C GLU A 346 -5.44 14.98 -5.83
N VAL A 347 -4.26 14.46 -6.18
CA VAL A 347 -4.16 13.19 -6.91
C VAL A 347 -4.76 12.05 -6.09
N ALA A 348 -4.45 11.97 -4.80
CA ALA A 348 -5.04 10.95 -3.93
C ALA A 348 -6.55 11.13 -3.79
N ILE A 349 -7.04 12.37 -3.62
CA ILE A 349 -8.47 12.69 -3.53
C ILE A 349 -9.21 12.30 -4.83
N LYS A 350 -8.66 12.61 -5.99
CA LYS A 350 -9.26 12.20 -7.27
C LYS A 350 -9.38 10.68 -7.38
N ASN A 351 -8.36 9.95 -6.98
CA ASN A 351 -8.37 8.49 -7.03
C ASN A 351 -9.40 7.89 -6.06
N VAL A 352 -9.51 8.41 -4.85
CA VAL A 352 -10.49 7.90 -3.89
C VAL A 352 -11.93 8.21 -4.32
N LEU A 353 -12.18 9.38 -4.89
CA LEU A 353 -13.50 9.73 -5.42
C LEU A 353 -13.88 8.88 -6.63
N TYR A 354 -12.91 8.57 -7.50
CA TYR A 354 -13.13 7.67 -8.62
C TYR A 354 -13.46 6.25 -8.14
N ALA A 355 -12.70 5.70 -7.21
CA ALA A 355 -12.94 4.37 -6.65
C ALA A 355 -14.33 4.28 -5.98
N ARG A 356 -14.73 5.32 -5.25
CA ARG A 356 -16.08 5.43 -4.67
C ARG A 356 -17.16 5.41 -5.74
N LYS A 357 -17.05 6.28 -6.77
CA LYS A 357 -18.03 6.37 -7.85
C LYS A 357 -18.16 5.07 -8.65
N GLU A 358 -17.04 4.41 -8.95
CA GLU A 358 -17.04 3.14 -9.64
C GLU A 358 -17.82 2.07 -8.85
N LYS A 359 -17.58 2.00 -7.55
CA LYS A 359 -18.27 1.05 -6.68
C LYS A 359 -19.77 1.35 -6.53
N GLU A 360 -20.13 2.62 -6.39
CA GLU A 360 -21.54 3.04 -6.34
C GLU A 360 -22.26 2.64 -7.62
N SER A 361 -21.65 2.89 -8.79
CA SER A 361 -22.20 2.49 -10.10
C SER A 361 -22.32 0.97 -10.25
N MET A 362 -21.34 0.18 -9.77
CA MET A 362 -21.43 -1.27 -9.77
C MET A 362 -22.55 -1.78 -8.87
N ASN A 363 -22.75 -1.17 -7.71
CA ASN A 363 -23.81 -1.54 -6.79
C ASN A 363 -25.21 -1.22 -7.36
N GLU A 364 -25.36 -0.09 -8.06
CA GLU A 364 -26.61 0.25 -8.76
C GLU A 364 -26.95 -0.78 -9.84
N ARG A 365 -26.00 -1.08 -10.74
CA ARG A 365 -26.17 -2.11 -11.76
C ARG A 365 -26.52 -3.49 -11.17
N SER A 366 -25.92 -3.85 -10.05
CA SER A 366 -26.20 -5.11 -9.37
C SER A 366 -27.60 -5.14 -8.75
N LYS A 367 -28.14 -3.99 -8.32
CA LYS A 367 -29.51 -3.87 -7.82
C LYS A 367 -30.50 -4.04 -8.97
N ASP A 368 -30.31 -3.34 -10.10
CA ASP A 368 -31.16 -3.43 -11.27
C ASP A 368 -31.24 -4.87 -11.78
N VAL A 369 -30.11 -5.58 -11.88
CA VAL A 369 -30.09 -6.99 -12.29
C VAL A 369 -30.81 -7.89 -11.29
N ASN A 370 -30.66 -7.64 -9.97
CA ASN A 370 -31.36 -8.41 -8.97
C ASN A 370 -32.88 -8.14 -8.96
N GLU A 371 -33.29 -6.89 -9.15
CA GLU A 371 -34.71 -6.53 -9.25
C GLU A 371 -35.37 -7.22 -10.46
N VAL A 372 -34.73 -7.16 -11.64
CA VAL A 372 -35.22 -7.90 -12.84
C VAL A 372 -35.33 -9.38 -12.55
N ARG A 373 -34.33 -9.99 -11.91
CA ARG A 373 -34.35 -11.43 -11.58
C ARG A 373 -35.46 -11.78 -10.58
N ILE A 374 -35.70 -10.91 -9.59
CA ILE A 374 -36.81 -11.07 -8.62
C ILE A 374 -38.14 -10.99 -9.36
N MET A 375 -38.32 -9.98 -10.20
CA MET A 375 -39.55 -9.80 -11.01
C MET A 375 -39.81 -11.01 -11.95
N GLU A 376 -38.76 -11.54 -12.60
CA GLU A 376 -38.87 -12.75 -13.40
C GLU A 376 -39.27 -13.98 -12.55
N THR A 377 -38.72 -14.09 -11.34
CA THR A 377 -39.10 -15.16 -10.41
C THR A 377 -40.56 -15.05 -10.01
N ILE A 378 -41.01 -13.86 -9.61
CA ILE A 378 -42.40 -13.57 -9.26
C ILE A 378 -43.34 -13.88 -10.44
N LYS A 379 -42.98 -13.43 -11.65
CA LYS A 379 -43.74 -13.76 -12.87
C LYS A 379 -43.93 -15.25 -13.03
N LYS A 380 -42.88 -16.04 -12.86
CA LYS A 380 -42.89 -17.50 -12.99
C LYS A 380 -43.74 -18.18 -11.91
N ASP A 381 -43.55 -17.76 -10.65
CA ASP A 381 -44.23 -18.36 -9.49
C ASP A 381 -45.74 -18.07 -9.50
N LEU A 382 -46.12 -16.86 -9.92
CA LEU A 382 -47.50 -16.43 -9.99
C LEU A 382 -48.14 -16.70 -11.38
N ARG A 383 -47.38 -17.28 -12.32
CA ARG A 383 -47.83 -17.59 -13.72
C ARG A 383 -48.40 -16.38 -14.46
N LEU A 384 -47.79 -15.20 -14.23
CA LEU A 384 -48.20 -13.98 -14.92
C LEU A 384 -47.75 -13.94 -16.37
N THR A 385 -48.54 -13.32 -17.23
CA THR A 385 -48.21 -13.13 -18.64
C THR A 385 -47.22 -12.00 -18.88
N GLU A 386 -47.22 -10.99 -18.00
CA GLU A 386 -46.31 -9.84 -18.04
C GLU A 386 -45.58 -9.69 -16.72
N LEU A 387 -44.50 -8.88 -16.70
CA LEU A 387 -43.79 -8.50 -15.47
C LEU A 387 -44.68 -7.58 -14.63
N PRO A 388 -44.75 -7.78 -13.33
CA PRO A 388 -45.57 -6.94 -12.43
C PRO A 388 -45.03 -5.54 -12.31
#